data_a2e29b87b846a004a78b822b081f8bc2
#
_entry.id   a2e29b87b846a004a78b822b081f8bc2
#
_cell.length_a   1.000
_cell.length_b   1.000
_cell.length_c   1.000
_cell.angle_alpha   90.00
_cell.angle_beta   90.00
_cell.angle_gamma   90.00
#
_symmetry.space_group_name_H-M   'P 1'
#
loop_
_entity.id
_entity.type
_entity.pdbx_description
1 polymer ?
#
loop_
_entity_poly.entity_id
_entity_poly.type
_entity_poly.pdbx_seq_one_letter_code
_entity_poly.pdbx_strand_id
1 'polypeptide(L)'
;RFGHKARGDYELLAALGRELGFATVHGEPVALPDGEVVSSTAVREAVARHDLSRAAAMLGRPFSVLGRVIEGQQLGRQLGFPTANIRVDHDSLLPFGIYAVRAEGVWGAASVGVRPTVERDGGQSVQPLLEVHLLDWSGSLYGRRMEVEFHHYVRPEWKFDSLDDLRAQIEQDCRDVREWAKANGAR
;
A
#
# COMPACT_ATOMS: atom_id res chain seq x y z
N ARG A 1 -24.71 5.82 -6.05
CA ARG A 1 -25.05 7.01 -6.85
C ARG A 1 -23.92 7.34 -7.82
N PHE A 2 -24.22 8.01 -8.95
CA PHE A 2 -23.25 8.33 -9.99
C PHE A 2 -23.56 9.69 -10.65
N GLY A 3 -22.69 10.13 -11.58
CA GLY A 3 -22.88 11.34 -12.41
C GLY A 3 -22.71 12.65 -11.65
N HIS A 4 -23.10 13.75 -12.31
CA HIS A 4 -22.91 15.11 -11.81
C HIS A 4 -23.62 15.31 -10.45
N LYS A 5 -22.88 15.74 -9.42
CA LYS A 5 -23.34 15.92 -8.02
C LYS A 5 -24.03 14.68 -7.42
N ALA A 6 -23.63 13.46 -7.85
CA ALA A 6 -24.21 12.21 -7.40
C ALA A 6 -25.73 12.11 -7.52
N ARG A 7 -26.30 12.73 -8.55
CA ARG A 7 -27.76 12.75 -8.79
C ARG A 7 -28.29 11.46 -9.43
N GLY A 8 -27.41 10.68 -10.06
CA GLY A 8 -27.76 9.39 -10.65
C GLY A 8 -27.95 8.32 -9.59
N ASP A 9 -28.99 7.52 -9.75
CA ASP A 9 -29.27 6.32 -8.97
C ASP A 9 -29.76 5.18 -9.90
N TYR A 10 -30.04 4.04 -9.31
CA TYR A 10 -30.48 2.87 -10.08
C TYR A 10 -31.80 3.13 -10.82
N GLU A 11 -32.75 3.85 -10.21
CA GLU A 11 -34.06 4.14 -10.81
C GLU A 11 -33.91 5.00 -12.06
N LEU A 12 -33.08 6.05 -12.02
CA LEU A 12 -32.74 6.87 -13.17
C LEU A 12 -32.07 6.03 -14.27
N LEU A 13 -31.10 5.15 -13.87
CA LEU A 13 -30.42 4.29 -14.83
C LEU A 13 -31.39 3.31 -15.50
N ALA A 14 -32.31 2.73 -14.75
CA ALA A 14 -33.31 1.82 -15.27
C ALA A 14 -34.32 2.52 -16.19
N ALA A 15 -34.69 3.76 -15.87
CA ALA A 15 -35.55 4.56 -16.75
C ALA A 15 -34.84 4.88 -18.09
N LEU A 16 -33.61 5.35 -18.04
CA LEU A 16 -32.80 5.61 -19.23
C LEU A 16 -32.54 4.33 -20.05
N GLY A 17 -32.34 3.18 -19.37
CA GLY A 17 -32.17 1.88 -20.05
C GLY A 17 -33.36 1.51 -20.90
N ARG A 18 -34.59 1.73 -20.39
CA ARG A 18 -35.83 1.51 -21.16
C ARG A 18 -35.97 2.45 -22.36
N GLU A 19 -35.55 3.70 -22.17
CA GLU A 19 -35.64 4.71 -23.23
C GLU A 19 -34.56 4.52 -24.31
N LEU A 20 -33.32 4.22 -23.90
CA LEU A 20 -32.18 4.16 -24.81
C LEU A 20 -31.83 2.74 -25.26
N GLY A 21 -32.57 1.73 -24.83
CA GLY A 21 -32.46 0.35 -25.32
C GLY A 21 -31.30 -0.46 -24.71
N PHE A 22 -30.88 -0.17 -23.46
CA PHE A 22 -29.90 -0.99 -22.75
C PHE A 22 -30.51 -1.65 -21.48
N ALA A 23 -30.01 -2.83 -21.15
CA ALA A 23 -30.42 -3.54 -19.93
C ALA A 23 -29.69 -3.00 -18.71
N THR A 24 -30.40 -2.90 -17.57
CA THR A 24 -29.82 -2.58 -16.27
C THR A 24 -29.96 -3.78 -15.34
N VAL A 25 -28.87 -4.08 -14.60
CA VAL A 25 -28.84 -5.15 -13.60
C VAL A 25 -28.49 -4.51 -12.25
N HIS A 26 -29.31 -4.80 -11.25
CA HIS A 26 -29.01 -4.41 -9.87
C HIS A 26 -28.19 -5.54 -9.22
N GLY A 27 -26.93 -5.29 -8.89
CA GLY A 27 -26.10 -6.23 -8.14
C GLY A 27 -26.41 -6.14 -6.65
N GLU A 28 -26.54 -7.29 -5.99
CA GLU A 28 -26.62 -7.34 -4.54
C GLU A 28 -25.31 -6.85 -3.90
N PRO A 29 -25.36 -6.01 -2.85
CA PRO A 29 -24.18 -5.61 -2.12
C PRO A 29 -23.49 -6.84 -1.50
N VAL A 30 -22.17 -6.94 -1.66
CA VAL A 30 -21.37 -7.92 -0.96
C VAL A 30 -21.17 -7.45 0.47
N ALA A 31 -21.39 -8.33 1.45
CA ALA A 31 -21.16 -8.06 2.85
C ALA A 31 -20.20 -9.11 3.45
N LEU A 32 -19.43 -8.69 4.45
CA LEU A 32 -18.65 -9.59 5.27
C LEU A 32 -19.54 -10.39 6.23
N PRO A 33 -19.04 -11.48 6.85
CA PRO A 33 -19.83 -12.32 7.75
C PRO A 33 -20.47 -11.58 8.93
N ASP A 34 -19.90 -10.43 9.35
CA ASP A 34 -20.42 -9.56 10.41
C ASP A 34 -21.47 -8.55 9.91
N GLY A 35 -21.83 -8.58 8.63
CA GLY A 35 -22.83 -7.73 8.01
C GLY A 35 -22.31 -6.40 7.47
N GLU A 36 -21.02 -6.08 7.61
CA GLU A 36 -20.47 -4.85 7.02
C GLU A 36 -20.46 -4.95 5.49
N VAL A 37 -21.08 -3.97 4.84
CA VAL A 37 -21.12 -3.89 3.38
C VAL A 37 -19.75 -3.48 2.83
N VAL A 38 -19.22 -4.29 1.92
CA VAL A 38 -17.96 -4.01 1.23
C VAL A 38 -18.13 -2.81 0.31
N SER A 39 -17.31 -1.78 0.53
CA SER A 39 -17.29 -0.57 -0.27
C SER A 39 -15.89 0.03 -0.36
N SER A 40 -15.64 0.85 -1.39
CA SER A 40 -14.36 1.56 -1.50
C SER A 40 -14.09 2.48 -0.29
N THR A 41 -15.13 3.03 0.32
CA THR A 41 -15.01 3.87 1.52
C THR A 41 -14.56 3.03 2.71
N ALA A 42 -15.23 1.90 2.97
CA ALA A 42 -14.88 1.00 4.06
C ALA A 42 -13.44 0.45 3.92
N VAL A 43 -13.02 0.09 2.70
CA VAL A 43 -11.63 -0.33 2.43
C VAL A 43 -10.65 0.80 2.75
N ARG A 44 -10.90 2.04 2.29
CA ARG A 44 -10.01 3.18 2.57
C ARG A 44 -9.92 3.48 4.07
N GLU A 45 -11.04 3.40 4.78
CA GLU A 45 -11.07 3.60 6.23
C GLU A 45 -10.31 2.51 6.99
N ALA A 46 -10.40 1.25 6.58
CA ALA A 46 -9.63 0.16 7.14
C ALA A 46 -8.12 0.38 6.92
N VAL A 47 -7.71 0.71 5.69
CA VAL A 47 -6.31 1.04 5.37
C VAL A 47 -5.81 2.23 6.19
N ALA A 48 -6.61 3.31 6.31
CA ALA A 48 -6.25 4.51 7.08
C ALA A 48 -6.07 4.23 8.58
N ARG A 49 -6.69 3.19 9.10
CA ARG A 49 -6.54 2.72 10.49
C ARG A 49 -5.50 1.61 10.65
N HIS A 50 -4.73 1.29 9.63
CA HIS A 50 -3.77 0.16 9.59
C HIS A 50 -4.44 -1.22 9.76
N ASP A 51 -5.76 -1.33 9.61
CA ASP A 51 -6.46 -2.61 9.66
C ASP A 51 -6.39 -3.32 8.29
N LEU A 52 -5.18 -3.80 7.99
CA LEU A 52 -4.89 -4.46 6.72
C LEU A 52 -5.62 -5.81 6.60
N SER A 53 -5.88 -6.47 7.72
CA SER A 53 -6.66 -7.71 7.75
C SER A 53 -8.09 -7.47 7.32
N ARG A 54 -8.71 -6.39 7.82
CA ARG A 54 -10.06 -5.99 7.42
C ARG A 54 -10.12 -5.58 5.96
N ALA A 55 -9.14 -4.76 5.52
CA ALA A 55 -9.02 -4.39 4.12
C ALA A 55 -8.89 -5.62 3.20
N ALA A 56 -8.06 -6.59 3.59
CA ALA A 56 -7.88 -7.83 2.83
C ALA A 56 -9.17 -8.68 2.78
N ALA A 57 -9.91 -8.77 3.89
CA ALA A 57 -11.20 -9.48 3.93
C ALA A 57 -12.22 -8.85 2.95
N MET A 58 -12.28 -7.51 2.88
CA MET A 58 -13.16 -6.79 1.95
C MET A 58 -12.71 -6.93 0.49
N LEU A 59 -11.41 -6.94 0.23
CA LEU A 59 -10.83 -7.01 -1.12
C LEU A 59 -10.77 -8.45 -1.66
N GLY A 60 -10.85 -9.48 -0.80
CA GLY A 60 -10.59 -10.87 -1.14
C GLY A 60 -9.11 -11.17 -1.43
N ARG A 61 -8.21 -10.22 -1.18
CA ARG A 61 -6.76 -10.32 -1.35
C ARG A 61 -6.05 -9.27 -0.48
N PRO A 62 -4.74 -9.42 -0.20
CA PRO A 62 -3.99 -8.37 0.48
C PRO A 62 -4.11 -7.02 -0.23
N PHE A 63 -4.13 -5.94 0.54
CA PHE A 63 -4.02 -4.60 -0.03
C PHE A 63 -2.65 -4.46 -0.70
N SER A 64 -2.59 -4.01 -1.93
CA SER A 64 -1.36 -3.92 -2.69
C SER A 64 -1.19 -2.58 -3.40
N VAL A 65 0.06 -2.21 -3.62
CA VAL A 65 0.47 -1.04 -4.39
C VAL A 65 1.38 -1.49 -5.52
N LEU A 66 1.08 -1.07 -6.73
CA LEU A 66 1.89 -1.32 -7.91
C LEU A 66 2.67 -0.05 -8.27
N GLY A 67 3.98 -0.16 -8.45
CA GLY A 67 4.82 0.96 -8.85
C GLY A 67 6.06 0.52 -9.61
N ARG A 68 6.84 1.50 -10.06
CA ARG A 68 8.12 1.27 -10.75
C ARG A 68 9.28 1.43 -9.78
N VAL A 69 10.17 0.46 -9.76
CA VAL A 69 11.42 0.56 -8.98
C VAL A 69 12.34 1.58 -9.63
N ILE A 70 12.69 2.61 -8.88
CA ILE A 70 13.56 3.71 -9.29
C ILE A 70 14.83 3.73 -8.44
N GLU A 71 15.84 4.45 -8.90
CA GLU A 71 17.02 4.72 -8.09
C GLU A 71 16.70 5.70 -6.96
N GLY A 72 17.19 5.38 -5.76
CA GLY A 72 17.10 6.19 -4.55
C GLY A 72 18.46 6.64 -4.05
N GLN A 73 18.52 7.15 -2.82
CA GLN A 73 19.78 7.62 -2.19
C GLN A 73 20.73 6.47 -1.81
N GLN A 74 20.30 5.21 -1.89
CA GLN A 74 21.07 4.01 -1.58
C GLN A 74 21.62 3.96 -0.13
N LEU A 75 21.05 4.74 0.80
CA LEU A 75 21.46 4.74 2.21
C LEU A 75 21.29 3.38 2.85
N GLY A 76 20.17 2.71 2.61
CA GLY A 76 19.93 1.35 3.09
C GLY A 76 21.02 0.37 2.65
N ARG A 77 21.54 0.50 1.42
CA ARG A 77 22.65 -0.32 0.94
C ARG A 77 23.93 -0.12 1.75
N GLN A 78 24.25 1.12 2.12
CA GLN A 78 25.42 1.45 2.96
C GLN A 78 25.28 0.86 4.36
N LEU A 79 24.06 0.78 4.88
CA LEU A 79 23.74 0.20 6.19
C LEU A 79 23.63 -1.34 6.17
N GLY A 80 23.72 -1.99 4.99
CA GLY A 80 23.58 -3.45 4.84
C GLY A 80 22.15 -3.91 4.54
N PHE A 81 21.20 -2.99 4.37
CA PHE A 81 19.79 -3.26 4.06
C PHE A 81 19.39 -2.61 2.73
N PRO A 82 19.80 -3.16 1.58
CA PRO A 82 19.44 -2.58 0.29
C PRO A 82 17.93 -2.49 0.13
N THR A 83 17.43 -1.31 -0.25
CA THR A 83 16.01 -1.05 -0.46
C THR A 83 15.69 -0.79 -1.92
N ALA A 84 14.54 -1.27 -2.38
CA ALA A 84 13.92 -0.87 -3.63
C ALA A 84 13.05 0.37 -3.37
N ASN A 85 13.36 1.47 -4.04
CA ASN A 85 12.54 2.68 -4.01
C ASN A 85 11.44 2.54 -5.07
N ILE A 86 10.19 2.64 -4.67
CA ILE A 86 9.05 2.42 -5.55
C ILE A 86 8.33 3.73 -5.77
N ARG A 87 8.30 4.18 -7.02
CA ARG A 87 7.45 5.30 -7.41
C ARG A 87 6.05 4.77 -7.69
N VAL A 88 5.13 5.22 -6.86
CA VAL A 88 3.70 4.93 -7.00
C VAL A 88 3.09 5.94 -7.97
N ASP A 89 2.34 5.47 -8.95
CA ASP A 89 1.79 6.31 -10.04
C ASP A 89 0.55 7.10 -9.60
N HIS A 90 0.09 6.95 -8.37
CA HIS A 90 -1.09 7.64 -7.79
C HIS A 90 -0.91 7.82 -6.28
N ASP A 91 -1.74 8.66 -5.69
CA ASP A 91 -1.70 8.91 -4.25
C ASP A 91 -1.86 7.62 -3.45
N SER A 92 -0.89 7.34 -2.59
CA SER A 92 -0.96 6.19 -1.70
C SER A 92 -2.00 6.44 -0.62
N LEU A 93 -2.84 5.44 -0.37
CA LEU A 93 -3.83 5.47 0.72
C LEU A 93 -3.22 5.03 2.06
N LEU A 94 -2.00 4.51 2.05
CA LEU A 94 -1.34 3.99 3.24
C LEU A 94 -0.83 5.14 4.12
N PRO A 95 -1.15 5.13 5.42
CA PRO A 95 -0.51 5.99 6.38
C PRO A 95 0.99 5.72 6.49
N PHE A 96 1.74 6.72 6.95
CA PHE A 96 3.19 6.59 7.14
C PHE A 96 3.51 5.57 8.22
N GLY A 97 4.59 4.83 8.00
CA GLY A 97 5.03 3.82 8.95
C GLY A 97 5.79 2.67 8.30
N ILE A 98 6.11 1.70 9.13
CA ILE A 98 6.81 0.47 8.75
C ILE A 98 5.80 -0.67 8.67
N TYR A 99 5.92 -1.47 7.61
CA TYR A 99 4.99 -2.55 7.31
C TYR A 99 5.71 -3.85 6.97
N ALA A 100 5.11 -4.96 7.36
CA ALA A 100 5.44 -6.27 6.79
C ALA A 100 4.74 -6.38 5.42
N VAL A 101 5.53 -6.62 4.39
CA VAL A 101 5.07 -6.69 3.01
C VAL A 101 5.54 -7.96 2.33
N ARG A 102 4.89 -8.30 1.21
CA ARG A 102 5.36 -9.34 0.30
C ARG A 102 5.46 -8.78 -1.11
N ALA A 103 6.59 -8.99 -1.76
CA ALA A 103 6.79 -8.60 -3.16
C ALA A 103 7.69 -9.63 -3.86
N GLU A 104 7.45 -9.91 -5.13
CA GLU A 104 8.16 -10.95 -5.91
C GLU A 104 8.14 -12.33 -5.19
N GLY A 105 7.12 -12.60 -4.38
CA GLY A 105 7.00 -13.83 -3.59
C GLY A 105 7.84 -13.88 -2.31
N VAL A 106 8.58 -12.79 -1.99
CA VAL A 106 9.51 -12.69 -0.85
C VAL A 106 8.95 -11.72 0.18
N TRP A 107 9.12 -12.04 1.47
CA TRP A 107 8.78 -11.14 2.56
C TRP A 107 9.79 -9.99 2.67
N GLY A 108 9.32 -8.83 3.14
CA GLY A 108 10.13 -7.65 3.29
C GLY A 108 9.59 -6.68 4.32
N ALA A 109 10.44 -5.77 4.76
CA ALA A 109 10.07 -4.59 5.52
C ALA A 109 9.94 -3.40 4.58
N ALA A 110 8.82 -2.69 4.63
CA ALA A 110 8.59 -1.50 3.84
C ALA A 110 8.41 -0.28 4.71
N SER A 111 9.02 0.83 4.32
CA SER A 111 8.76 2.17 4.86
C SER A 111 7.87 2.94 3.88
N VAL A 112 6.75 3.43 4.39
CA VAL A 112 5.89 4.40 3.73
C VAL A 112 6.10 5.74 4.39
N GLY A 113 6.67 6.69 3.68
CA GLY A 113 7.00 8.00 4.20
C GLY A 113 6.88 9.08 3.14
N VAL A 114 7.58 10.18 3.34
CA VAL A 114 7.62 11.30 2.41
C VAL A 114 9.04 11.65 2.02
N ARG A 115 9.21 12.01 0.77
CA ARG A 115 10.44 12.61 0.29
C ARG A 115 10.19 14.08 -0.02
N PRO A 116 10.90 15.02 0.66
CA PRO A 116 10.92 16.40 0.23
C PRO A 116 11.55 16.48 -1.17
N THR A 117 10.82 17.01 -2.13
CA THR A 117 11.35 17.31 -3.48
C THR A 117 11.26 18.80 -3.71
N VAL A 118 12.32 19.37 -4.28
CA VAL A 118 12.32 20.76 -4.75
C VAL A 118 11.85 20.74 -6.20
N GLU A 119 10.76 21.41 -6.48
CA GLU A 119 10.25 21.56 -7.85
C GLU A 119 11.11 22.56 -8.64
N ARG A 120 11.07 22.45 -9.98
CA ARG A 120 11.89 23.31 -10.86
C ARG A 120 11.57 24.81 -10.74
N ASP A 121 10.40 25.15 -10.23
CA ASP A 121 9.93 26.51 -9.95
C ASP A 121 10.21 27.00 -8.51
N GLY A 122 10.95 26.20 -7.72
CA GLY A 122 11.30 26.52 -6.35
C GLY A 122 10.23 26.15 -5.31
N GLY A 123 9.13 25.52 -5.73
CA GLY A 123 8.13 24.95 -4.83
C GLY A 123 8.67 23.70 -4.12
N GLN A 124 8.22 23.48 -2.88
CA GLN A 124 8.44 22.22 -2.19
C GLN A 124 7.20 21.36 -2.38
N SER A 125 7.34 20.24 -3.06
CA SER A 125 6.32 19.21 -3.06
C SER A 125 6.73 18.03 -2.21
N VAL A 126 5.76 17.38 -1.59
CA VAL A 126 5.96 16.20 -0.76
C VAL A 126 5.43 15.01 -1.54
N GLN A 127 6.33 14.16 -2.01
CA GLN A 127 5.92 12.95 -2.71
C GLN A 127 5.95 11.75 -1.75
N PRO A 128 4.89 10.90 -1.76
CA PRO A 128 4.94 9.64 -1.05
C PRO A 128 6.12 8.80 -1.52
N LEU A 129 6.87 8.27 -0.59
CA LEU A 129 7.99 7.39 -0.84
C LEU A 129 7.68 6.01 -0.25
N LEU A 130 7.77 4.99 -1.08
CA LEU A 130 7.69 3.60 -0.67
C LEU A 130 9.06 2.96 -0.88
N GLU A 131 9.72 2.58 0.21
CA GLU A 131 11.00 1.87 0.21
C GLU A 131 10.78 0.46 0.74
N VAL A 132 11.24 -0.56 0.02
CA VAL A 132 11.06 -1.97 0.37
C VAL A 132 12.41 -2.67 0.47
N HIS A 133 12.72 -3.21 1.64
CA HIS A 133 13.82 -4.14 1.85
C HIS A 133 13.27 -5.57 1.81
N LEU A 134 13.65 -6.35 0.78
CA LEU A 134 13.29 -7.76 0.68
C LEU A 134 14.24 -8.60 1.53
N LEU A 135 13.68 -9.43 2.41
CA LEU A 135 14.44 -10.30 3.30
C LEU A 135 15.08 -11.44 2.51
N ASP A 136 16.36 -11.71 2.80
CA ASP A 136 17.09 -12.85 2.25
C ASP A 136 17.08 -12.91 0.70
N TRP A 137 16.94 -11.74 0.05
CA TRP A 137 16.90 -11.59 -1.40
C TRP A 137 18.12 -10.82 -1.91
N SER A 138 18.60 -11.21 -3.09
CA SER A 138 19.70 -10.53 -3.78
C SER A 138 19.40 -10.41 -5.28
N GLY A 139 19.77 -9.28 -5.88
CA GLY A 139 19.57 -9.01 -7.31
C GLY A 139 19.31 -7.55 -7.61
N SER A 140 18.98 -7.22 -8.86
CA SER A 140 18.60 -5.89 -9.28
C SER A 140 17.12 -5.85 -9.66
N LEU A 141 16.40 -4.90 -9.10
CA LEU A 141 14.97 -4.66 -9.39
C LEU A 141 14.75 -3.35 -10.18
N TYR A 142 15.79 -2.58 -10.45
CA TYR A 142 15.68 -1.28 -11.11
C TYR A 142 14.93 -1.35 -12.45
N GLY A 143 14.03 -0.40 -12.65
CA GLY A 143 13.21 -0.28 -13.85
C GLY A 143 12.03 -1.25 -13.95
N ARG A 144 11.97 -2.28 -13.10
CA ARG A 144 10.85 -3.24 -13.07
C ARG A 144 9.60 -2.60 -12.46
N ARG A 145 8.45 -3.08 -12.88
CA ARG A 145 7.20 -2.86 -12.13
C ARG A 145 7.12 -3.91 -11.04
N MET A 146 6.81 -3.48 -9.83
CA MET A 146 6.72 -4.35 -8.66
C MET A 146 5.41 -4.09 -7.94
N GLU A 147 4.67 -5.15 -7.68
CA GLU A 147 3.52 -5.14 -6.79
C GLU A 147 3.99 -5.45 -5.38
N VAL A 148 3.57 -4.62 -4.42
CA VAL A 148 3.88 -4.76 -3.00
C VAL A 148 2.58 -5.00 -2.26
N GLU A 149 2.43 -6.18 -1.69
CA GLU A 149 1.31 -6.59 -0.85
C GLU A 149 1.60 -6.20 0.61
N PHE A 150 0.66 -5.50 1.24
CA PHE A 150 0.76 -5.06 2.62
C PHE A 150 -0.03 -5.98 3.54
N HIS A 151 0.66 -6.58 4.51
CA HIS A 151 0.08 -7.60 5.37
C HIS A 151 -0.08 -7.15 6.82
N HIS A 152 0.89 -6.40 7.36
CA HIS A 152 0.87 -6.00 8.76
C HIS A 152 1.55 -4.65 8.96
N TYR A 153 0.98 -3.84 9.86
CA TYR A 153 1.59 -2.61 10.33
C TYR A 153 2.51 -2.91 11.51
N VAL A 154 3.79 -2.57 11.39
CA VAL A 154 4.80 -2.86 12.42
C VAL A 154 4.90 -1.72 13.43
N ARG A 155 5.10 -0.50 12.95
CA ARG A 155 5.27 0.69 13.80
C ARG A 155 5.19 2.00 13.01
N PRO A 156 5.06 3.17 13.69
CA PRO A 156 5.19 4.47 13.02
C PRO A 156 6.65 4.73 12.59
N GLU A 157 6.83 5.72 11.71
CA GLU A 157 8.15 6.24 11.40
C GLU A 157 8.76 6.93 12.62
N TRP A 158 10.05 6.70 12.83
CA TRP A 158 10.84 7.37 13.87
C TRP A 158 12.00 8.14 13.25
N LYS A 159 12.42 9.21 13.92
CA LYS A 159 13.67 9.91 13.63
C LYS A 159 14.77 9.33 14.50
N PHE A 160 15.96 9.21 13.94
CA PHE A 160 17.13 8.68 14.62
C PHE A 160 18.22 9.73 14.66
N ASP A 161 18.91 9.82 15.79
CA ASP A 161 20.00 10.78 16.01
C ASP A 161 21.33 10.27 15.41
N SER A 162 21.45 8.96 15.19
CA SER A 162 22.64 8.35 14.58
C SER A 162 22.28 7.30 13.51
N LEU A 163 23.25 7.01 12.62
CA LEU A 163 23.13 5.94 11.64
C LEU A 163 23.16 4.55 12.29
N ASP A 164 23.83 4.41 13.44
CA ASP A 164 23.90 3.15 14.18
C ASP A 164 22.53 2.83 14.80
N ASP A 165 21.83 3.82 15.36
CA ASP A 165 20.46 3.64 15.87
C ASP A 165 19.49 3.28 14.76
N LEU A 166 19.59 3.97 13.62
CA LEU A 166 18.79 3.65 12.44
C LEU A 166 19.05 2.21 11.98
N ARG A 167 20.30 1.79 11.90
CA ARG A 167 20.69 0.44 11.51
C ARG A 167 20.12 -0.61 12.47
N ALA A 168 20.30 -0.39 13.77
CA ALA A 168 19.78 -1.31 14.80
C ALA A 168 18.26 -1.46 14.71
N GLN A 169 17.55 -0.35 14.45
CA GLN A 169 16.09 -0.38 14.29
C GLN A 169 15.65 -1.10 13.00
N ILE A 170 16.31 -0.88 11.87
CA ILE A 170 16.02 -1.62 10.63
C ILE A 170 16.21 -3.14 10.85
N GLU A 171 17.26 -3.52 11.57
CA GLU A 171 17.50 -4.92 11.91
C GLU A 171 16.38 -5.49 12.79
N GLN A 172 15.87 -4.71 13.76
CA GLN A 172 14.72 -5.10 14.57
C GLN A 172 13.46 -5.25 13.72
N ASP A 173 13.15 -4.27 12.87
CA ASP A 173 12.01 -4.33 11.96
C ASP A 173 12.04 -5.59 11.08
N CYS A 174 13.21 -5.97 10.57
CA CYS A 174 13.38 -7.20 9.79
C CYS A 174 13.13 -8.46 10.65
N ARG A 175 13.51 -8.46 11.94
CA ARG A 175 13.19 -9.57 12.86
C ARG A 175 11.68 -9.67 13.08
N ASP A 176 11.05 -8.55 13.39
CA ASP A 176 9.60 -8.48 13.64
C ASP A 176 8.81 -8.98 12.43
N VAL A 177 9.20 -8.58 11.22
CA VAL A 177 8.59 -9.07 9.97
C VAL A 177 8.77 -10.57 9.80
N ARG A 178 9.97 -11.12 10.09
CA ARG A 178 10.19 -12.58 10.01
C ARG A 178 9.34 -13.36 11.02
N GLU A 179 9.23 -12.86 12.24
CA GLU A 179 8.42 -13.48 13.29
C GLU A 179 6.94 -13.44 12.91
N TRP A 180 6.45 -12.29 12.46
CA TRP A 180 5.08 -12.15 12.00
C TRP A 180 4.77 -13.09 10.81
N ALA A 181 5.64 -13.14 9.83
CA ALA A 181 5.50 -14.00 8.65
C ALA A 181 5.42 -15.49 9.04
N LYS A 182 6.29 -15.95 9.95
CA LYS A 182 6.26 -17.33 10.46
C LYS A 182 4.96 -17.65 11.19
N ALA A 183 4.45 -16.71 12.00
CA ALA A 183 3.22 -16.90 12.77
C ALA A 183 1.96 -16.92 11.90
N ASN A 184 1.97 -16.22 10.74
CA ASN A 184 0.78 -16.01 9.89
C ASN A 184 0.82 -16.79 8.56
N GLY A 185 1.61 -17.82 8.45
CA GLY A 185 1.53 -18.78 7.34
C GLY A 185 2.44 -18.47 6.16
N ALA A 186 3.63 -17.98 6.41
CA ALA A 186 4.71 -18.05 5.42
C ALA A 186 5.04 -19.52 5.12
N ARG A 187 4.36 -20.08 4.15
CA ARG A 187 4.79 -21.31 3.46
C ARG A 187 5.55 -20.94 2.21
#